data_f29101966fbd14ca8e12cfb154fd3d4e
#
_entry.id   f29101966fbd14ca8e12cfb154fd3d4e
#
_cell.length_a   1.000
_cell.length_b   1.000
_cell.length_c   1.000
_cell.angle_alpha   90.00
_cell.angle_beta   90.00
_cell.angle_gamma   90.00
#
_symmetry.space_group_name_H-M   'P 1'
#
loop_
_entity.id
_entity.type
_entity.pdbx_description
1 polymer ?
#
loop_
_entity_poly.entity_id
_entity_poly.type
_entity_poly.pdbx_seq_one_letter_code
_entity_poly.pdbx_strand_id
1 'polypeptide(L)'
;MVGLRNGKGLRSIVNIPLTENSLPVGSVIRSAELILNYDTTITDQIYNVILDPIDNDSLALDSNFVYEFDPYEAMGYPYRVSTDTEDGKCILSVKEIMQNISLGNVTNLGFKLISNEKNDPFETIWFDTGESMTSARLEIIYVTN
;
A
#
# COMPACT_ATOMS: atom_id res chain seq x y z
N MET A 1 -11.31 -9.47 -2.55
CA MET A 1 -9.97 -9.74 -1.98
C MET A 1 -8.88 -9.27 -2.92
N VAL A 2 -7.81 -8.74 -2.39
CA VAL A 2 -6.60 -8.48 -3.16
C VAL A 2 -5.51 -9.45 -2.73
N GLY A 3 -4.73 -9.95 -3.69
CA GLY A 3 -3.69 -10.93 -3.45
C GLY A 3 -2.29 -10.43 -3.76
N LEU A 4 -1.32 -10.99 -3.07
CA LEU A 4 0.09 -10.79 -3.35
C LEU A 4 0.78 -12.13 -3.48
N ARG A 5 1.68 -12.24 -4.45
CA ARG A 5 2.51 -13.40 -4.67
C ARG A 5 3.88 -12.98 -5.17
N ASN A 6 4.90 -13.72 -4.79
CA ASN A 6 6.27 -13.48 -5.21
C ASN A 6 6.49 -13.79 -6.71
N GLY A 7 7.53 -13.20 -7.29
CA GLY A 7 7.90 -13.39 -8.69
C GLY A 7 6.96 -12.71 -9.67
N LYS A 8 6.59 -13.40 -10.74
CA LYS A 8 5.61 -12.93 -11.74
C LYS A 8 4.16 -12.96 -11.24
N GLY A 9 4.00 -12.94 -9.94
CA GLY A 9 2.73 -13.13 -9.31
C GLY A 9 1.87 -11.88 -9.22
N LEU A 10 0.92 -11.98 -8.31
CA LEU A 10 -0.06 -10.93 -8.08
C LEU A 10 0.57 -9.71 -7.42
N ARG A 11 0.24 -8.56 -7.94
CA ARG A 11 0.46 -7.27 -7.31
C ARG A 11 -0.88 -6.61 -7.09
N SER A 12 -0.96 -5.74 -6.12
CA SER A 12 -2.22 -5.07 -5.81
C SER A 12 -2.02 -3.57 -5.71
N ILE A 13 -3.02 -2.84 -6.13
CA ILE A 13 -3.06 -1.39 -6.02
C ILE A 13 -4.14 -1.04 -5.02
N VAL A 14 -3.77 -0.24 -4.03
CA VAL A 14 -4.69 0.28 -3.03
C VAL A 14 -4.85 1.77 -3.28
N ASN A 15 -6.08 2.18 -3.57
CA ASN A 15 -6.43 3.57 -3.72
C ASN A 15 -7.26 4.01 -2.52
N ILE A 16 -6.77 5.02 -1.82
CA ILE A 16 -7.45 5.57 -0.65
C ILE A 16 -7.85 7.01 -1.00
N PRO A 17 -9.12 7.26 -1.31
CA PRO A 17 -9.57 8.59 -1.63
C PRO A 17 -9.53 9.46 -0.38
N LEU A 18 -8.71 10.52 -0.42
CA LEU A 18 -8.64 11.53 0.63
C LEU A 18 -9.46 12.73 0.18
N THR A 19 -10.39 13.15 1.01
CA THR A 19 -11.14 14.38 0.83
C THR A 19 -10.51 15.51 1.67
N GLU A 20 -10.80 16.75 1.34
CA GLU A 20 -10.36 17.91 2.14
C GLU A 20 -10.79 17.80 3.60
N ASN A 21 -11.90 17.15 3.87
CA ASN A 21 -12.40 16.94 5.23
C ASN A 21 -11.65 15.81 5.96
N SER A 22 -11.05 14.87 5.22
CA SER A 22 -10.33 13.74 5.81
C SER A 22 -8.92 14.13 6.28
N LEU A 23 -8.27 15.01 5.52
CA LEU A 23 -6.91 15.45 5.81
C LEU A 23 -6.76 16.92 5.36
N PRO A 24 -6.99 17.89 6.25
CA PRO A 24 -6.84 19.30 5.91
C PRO A 24 -5.41 19.63 5.48
N VAL A 25 -5.28 20.49 4.48
CA VAL A 25 -3.99 20.93 3.95
C VAL A 25 -3.15 21.55 5.06
N GLY A 26 -1.87 21.18 5.10
CA GLY A 26 -0.91 21.70 6.09
C GLY A 26 -1.03 21.05 7.47
N SER A 27 -1.81 19.97 7.61
CA SER A 27 -1.87 19.21 8.86
C SER A 27 -0.51 18.62 9.24
N VAL A 28 -0.22 18.57 10.52
CA VAL A 28 0.96 17.86 11.04
C VAL A 28 0.55 16.45 11.40
N ILE A 29 1.11 15.48 10.69
CA ILE A 29 0.79 14.06 10.88
C ILE A 29 1.58 13.52 12.08
N ARG A 30 0.88 13.01 13.06
CA ARG A 30 1.47 12.36 14.24
C ARG A 30 1.70 10.88 13.98
N SER A 31 0.70 10.22 13.40
CA SER A 31 0.81 8.84 12.95
C SER A 31 -0.10 8.61 11.76
N ALA A 32 0.28 7.70 10.88
CA ALA A 32 -0.56 7.24 9.79
C ALA A 32 -0.24 5.77 9.53
N GLU A 33 -1.26 4.92 9.62
CA GLU A 33 -1.12 3.48 9.46
C GLU A 33 -2.15 2.96 8.47
N LEU A 34 -1.66 2.25 7.45
CA LEU A 34 -2.51 1.47 6.56
C LEU A 34 -2.63 0.07 7.15
N ILE A 35 -3.85 -0.32 7.49
CA ILE A 35 -4.14 -1.60 8.15
C ILE A 35 -4.88 -2.49 7.17
N LEU A 36 -4.27 -3.64 6.88
CA LEU A 36 -4.81 -4.67 6.02
C LEU A 36 -5.08 -5.92 6.87
N ASN A 37 -6.20 -6.57 6.65
CA ASN A 37 -6.56 -7.80 7.34
C ASN A 37 -6.48 -8.98 6.36
N TYR A 38 -6.05 -10.13 6.83
CA TYR A 38 -5.99 -11.35 6.04
C TYR A 38 -6.52 -12.55 6.84
N ASP A 39 -6.89 -13.60 6.12
CA ASP A 39 -7.41 -14.82 6.73
C ASP A 39 -6.26 -15.74 7.15
N THR A 40 -6.07 -15.90 8.45
CA THR A 40 -5.04 -16.76 9.04
C THR A 40 -5.25 -18.25 8.77
N THR A 41 -6.44 -18.66 8.37
CA THR A 41 -6.71 -20.07 8.00
C THR A 41 -6.18 -20.42 6.62
N ILE A 42 -5.98 -19.41 5.77
CA ILE A 42 -5.42 -19.56 4.41
C ILE A 42 -3.92 -19.33 4.42
N THR A 43 -3.45 -18.34 5.18
CA THR A 43 -2.04 -17.98 5.28
C THR A 43 -1.59 -18.07 6.74
N ASP A 44 -0.86 -19.11 7.08
CA ASP A 44 -0.39 -19.37 8.43
C ASP A 44 1.07 -18.96 8.69
N GLN A 45 1.77 -18.57 7.64
CA GLN A 45 3.16 -18.14 7.72
C GLN A 45 3.28 -16.62 7.79
N ILE A 46 4.39 -16.15 8.36
CA ILE A 46 4.75 -14.74 8.33
C ILE A 46 5.09 -14.35 6.90
N TYR A 47 4.44 -13.31 6.41
CA TYR A 47 4.60 -12.80 5.06
C TYR A 47 5.07 -11.35 5.12
N ASN A 48 6.15 -11.04 4.40
CA ASN A 48 6.62 -9.66 4.33
C ASN A 48 5.96 -8.92 3.16
N VAL A 49 5.36 -7.78 3.46
CA VAL A 49 4.65 -6.94 2.50
C VAL A 49 5.40 -5.62 2.33
N ILE A 50 5.62 -5.23 1.09
CA ILE A 50 6.22 -3.96 0.71
C ILE A 50 5.12 -3.06 0.17
N LEU A 51 5.13 -1.81 0.58
CA LEU A 51 4.23 -0.79 0.08
C LEU A 51 5.05 0.36 -0.52
N ASP A 52 4.74 0.68 -1.77
CA ASP A 52 5.31 1.81 -2.51
C ASP A 52 4.21 2.80 -2.91
N PRO A 53 4.35 4.09 -2.62
CA PRO A 53 3.47 5.09 -3.23
C PRO A 53 3.66 5.13 -4.74
N ILE A 54 2.58 5.35 -5.46
CA ILE A 54 2.59 5.46 -6.91
C ILE A 54 3.00 6.89 -7.29
N ASP A 55 4.04 7.01 -8.12
CA ASP A 55 4.53 8.27 -8.64
C ASP A 55 3.82 8.68 -9.93
N ASN A 56 3.50 7.72 -10.78
CA ASN A 56 2.82 7.94 -12.04
C ASN A 56 1.75 6.86 -12.25
N ASP A 57 0.50 7.27 -12.44
CA ASP A 57 -0.63 6.36 -12.65
C ASP A 57 -0.87 6.00 -14.12
N SER A 58 -0.04 6.49 -15.03
CA SER A 58 -0.03 6.05 -16.41
C SER A 58 0.60 4.66 -16.51
N LEU A 59 -0.02 3.78 -17.28
CA LEU A 59 0.53 2.46 -17.53
C LEU A 59 1.82 2.58 -18.33
N ALA A 60 2.89 2.00 -17.79
CA ALA A 60 4.16 1.94 -18.49
C ALA A 60 4.09 0.92 -19.65
N LEU A 61 4.63 1.33 -20.79
CA LEU A 61 4.75 0.47 -21.98
C LEU A 61 6.22 0.38 -22.37
N ASP A 62 6.66 -0.77 -22.79
CA ASP A 62 7.98 -0.92 -23.40
C ASP A 62 8.03 -0.32 -24.82
N SER A 63 9.19 -0.35 -25.45
CA SER A 63 9.39 0.17 -26.81
C SER A 63 8.58 -0.55 -27.91
N ASN A 64 8.02 -1.71 -27.59
CA ASN A 64 7.17 -2.50 -28.48
C ASN A 64 5.67 -2.32 -28.19
N PHE A 65 5.31 -1.37 -27.34
CA PHE A 65 3.94 -1.12 -26.87
C PHE A 65 3.32 -2.28 -26.09
N VAL A 66 4.15 -3.06 -25.43
CA VAL A 66 3.73 -4.10 -24.49
C VAL A 66 3.79 -3.53 -23.08
N TYR A 67 2.79 -3.84 -22.25
CA TYR A 67 2.79 -3.41 -20.85
C TYR A 67 4.00 -4.00 -20.13
N GLU A 68 4.70 -3.16 -19.41
CA GLU A 68 5.77 -3.63 -18.54
C GLU A 68 5.23 -4.58 -17.48
N PHE A 69 6.10 -5.40 -16.96
CA PHE A 69 5.76 -6.38 -15.93
C PHE A 69 5.18 -5.73 -14.67
N ASP A 70 5.65 -4.56 -14.33
CA ASP A 70 5.20 -3.81 -13.16
C ASP A 70 4.69 -2.42 -13.59
N PRO A 71 3.46 -2.34 -14.10
CA PRO A 71 2.88 -1.06 -14.53
C PRO A 71 2.69 -0.14 -13.33
N TYR A 72 2.72 1.14 -13.55
CA TYR A 72 2.74 2.22 -12.58
C TYR A 72 4.09 2.39 -11.89
N GLU A 73 4.72 3.50 -12.13
CA GLU A 73 5.95 3.86 -11.42
C GLU A 73 5.70 4.04 -9.93
N ALA A 74 6.61 3.50 -9.14
CA ALA A 74 6.61 3.68 -7.71
C ALA A 74 7.69 4.69 -7.30
N MET A 75 7.45 5.41 -6.21
CA MET A 75 8.40 6.41 -5.71
C MET A 75 9.65 5.77 -5.11
N GLY A 76 9.53 4.57 -4.53
CA GLY A 76 10.62 3.94 -3.83
C GLY A 76 11.02 4.69 -2.55
N TYR A 77 12.30 4.67 -2.23
CA TYR A 77 12.82 5.38 -1.06
C TYR A 77 12.76 6.90 -1.24
N PRO A 78 12.48 7.66 -0.17
CA PRO A 78 12.36 7.22 1.23
C PRO A 78 10.95 6.76 1.62
N TYR A 79 10.01 6.70 0.70
CA TYR A 79 8.60 6.45 1.00
C TYR A 79 8.22 4.98 1.03
N ARG A 80 9.04 4.12 0.44
CA ARG A 80 8.84 2.67 0.50
C ARG A 80 8.91 2.20 1.93
N VAL A 81 7.92 1.43 2.35
CA VAL A 81 7.86 0.81 3.67
C VAL A 81 7.59 -0.68 3.54
N SER A 82 8.00 -1.45 4.53
CA SER A 82 7.73 -2.87 4.57
C SER A 82 7.42 -3.32 6.00
N THR A 83 6.64 -4.37 6.12
CA THR A 83 6.32 -4.98 7.41
C THR A 83 6.01 -6.45 7.24
N ASP A 84 6.18 -7.20 8.33
CA ASP A 84 5.73 -8.57 8.43
C ASP A 84 4.27 -8.62 8.87
N THR A 85 3.54 -9.61 8.38
CA THR A 85 2.18 -9.89 8.84
C THR A 85 2.21 -10.48 10.24
N GLU A 86 1.23 -10.14 11.07
CA GLU A 86 1.11 -10.63 12.44
C GLU A 86 -0.37 -10.72 12.83
N ASP A 87 -0.77 -11.86 13.35
CA ASP A 87 -2.11 -12.09 13.92
C ASP A 87 -3.27 -11.64 13.02
N GLY A 88 -3.22 -11.96 11.75
CA GLY A 88 -4.26 -11.62 10.78
C GLY A 88 -4.22 -10.18 10.29
N LYS A 89 -3.17 -9.42 10.63
CA LYS A 89 -3.02 -8.02 10.25
C LYS A 89 -1.68 -7.74 9.59
N CYS A 90 -1.71 -6.79 8.68
CA CYS A 90 -0.53 -6.15 8.11
C CYS A 90 -0.66 -4.65 8.35
N ILE A 91 0.21 -4.08 9.19
CA ILE A 91 0.16 -2.67 9.58
C ILE A 91 1.37 -1.97 8.99
N LEU A 92 1.12 -1.07 8.05
CA LEU A 92 2.16 -0.33 7.33
C LEU A 92 2.15 1.14 7.77
N SER A 93 3.28 1.64 8.27
CA SER A 93 3.42 3.05 8.60
C SER A 93 3.61 3.88 7.33
N VAL A 94 2.66 4.77 7.06
CA VAL A 94 2.67 5.64 5.88
C VAL A 94 2.81 7.11 6.26
N LYS A 95 3.37 7.39 7.43
CA LYS A 95 3.49 8.74 7.98
C LYS A 95 4.21 9.70 7.03
N GLU A 96 5.36 9.31 6.50
CA GLU A 96 6.19 10.20 5.67
C GLU A 96 5.47 10.61 4.39
N ILE A 97 4.88 9.66 3.69
CA ILE A 97 4.14 9.97 2.47
C ILE A 97 2.88 10.78 2.75
N MET A 98 2.15 10.46 3.81
CA MET A 98 0.94 11.21 4.19
C MET A 98 1.26 12.64 4.58
N GLN A 99 2.39 12.88 5.26
CA GLN A 99 2.84 14.23 5.57
C GLN A 99 3.12 15.04 4.30
N ASN A 100 3.75 14.44 3.31
CA ASN A 100 4.03 15.11 2.04
C ASN A 100 2.78 15.33 1.19
N ILE A 101 1.82 14.45 1.27
CA ILE A 101 0.50 14.65 0.65
C ILE A 101 -0.22 15.84 1.33
N SER A 102 -0.22 15.90 2.65
CA SER A 102 -0.82 17.01 3.40
C SER A 102 -0.20 18.36 3.09
N LEU A 103 1.11 18.39 2.85
CA LEU A 103 1.83 19.62 2.48
C LEU A 103 1.67 19.99 1.01
N GLY A 104 1.05 19.16 0.20
CA GLY A 104 0.91 19.38 -1.24
C GLY A 104 2.16 19.09 -2.07
N ASN A 105 3.18 18.47 -1.48
CA ASN A 105 4.42 18.11 -2.18
C ASN A 105 4.26 16.89 -3.08
N VAL A 106 3.30 16.04 -2.76
CA VAL A 106 3.04 14.76 -3.45
C VAL A 106 1.55 14.61 -3.70
N THR A 107 1.21 14.15 -4.89
CA THR A 107 -0.18 13.80 -5.22
C THR A 107 -0.49 12.38 -4.76
N ASN A 108 -1.65 12.18 -4.15
CA ASN A 108 -2.13 10.86 -3.76
C ASN A 108 -2.65 10.09 -4.98
N LEU A 109 -1.81 9.25 -5.55
CA LEU A 109 -2.16 8.37 -6.67
C LEU A 109 -2.41 6.91 -6.22
N GLY A 110 -2.36 6.65 -4.92
CA GLY A 110 -2.50 5.32 -4.37
C GLY A 110 -1.16 4.63 -4.08
N PHE A 111 -1.24 3.37 -3.73
CA PHE A 111 -0.11 2.57 -3.29
C PHE A 111 -0.06 1.23 -4.02
N LYS A 112 1.16 0.76 -4.28
CA LYS A 112 1.41 -0.61 -4.75
C LYS A 112 1.74 -1.49 -3.56
N LEU A 113 1.09 -2.63 -3.48
CA LEU A 113 1.46 -3.70 -2.56
C LEU A 113 2.27 -4.74 -3.32
N ILE A 114 3.43 -5.08 -2.81
CA ILE A 114 4.39 -5.98 -3.44
C ILE A 114 4.83 -7.03 -2.41
N SER A 115 4.95 -8.27 -2.85
CA SER A 115 5.55 -9.33 -2.04
C SER A 115 7.06 -9.17 -2.00
N ASN A 116 7.66 -9.29 -0.81
CA ASN A 116 9.10 -9.35 -0.68
C ASN A 116 9.65 -10.63 -1.34
N GLU A 117 10.78 -10.53 -2.02
CA GLU A 117 11.45 -11.66 -2.67
C GLU A 117 11.84 -12.79 -1.70
N LYS A 118 11.95 -12.48 -0.42
CA LYS A 118 12.25 -13.46 0.64
C LYS A 118 11.07 -14.35 1.00
N ASN A 119 9.86 -13.98 0.61
CA ASN A 119 8.68 -14.80 0.88
C ASN A 119 8.72 -16.08 0.05
N ASP A 120 8.02 -17.12 0.53
CA ASP A 120 7.87 -18.36 -0.22
C ASP A 120 7.19 -18.06 -1.58
N PRO A 121 7.82 -18.42 -2.72
CA PRO A 121 7.28 -18.13 -4.04
C PRO A 121 6.00 -18.88 -4.37
N PHE A 122 5.66 -19.92 -3.62
CA PHE A 122 4.43 -20.69 -3.81
C PHE A 122 3.27 -20.22 -2.93
N GLU A 123 3.55 -19.32 -1.99
CA GLU A 123 2.54 -18.81 -1.08
C GLU A 123 1.93 -17.52 -1.62
N THR A 124 0.61 -17.39 -1.45
CA THR A 124 -0.14 -16.19 -1.78
C THR A 124 -0.86 -15.72 -0.53
N ILE A 125 -0.71 -14.45 -0.20
CA ILE A 125 -1.53 -13.83 0.84
C ILE A 125 -2.71 -13.10 0.21
N TRP A 126 -3.88 -13.23 0.82
CA TRP A 126 -5.11 -12.59 0.38
C TRP A 126 -5.60 -11.63 1.46
N PHE A 127 -5.74 -10.36 1.10
CA PHE A 127 -6.27 -9.34 1.99
C PHE A 127 -7.75 -9.13 1.75
N ASP A 128 -8.48 -8.88 2.82
CA ASP A 128 -9.88 -8.52 2.75
C ASP A 128 -10.04 -7.13 2.14
N THR A 129 -10.90 -7.05 1.15
CA THR A 129 -11.34 -5.79 0.54
C THR A 129 -12.84 -5.79 0.49
N GLY A 130 -13.46 -4.72 0.90
CA GLY A 130 -14.89 -4.62 0.86
C GLY A 130 -15.42 -3.61 1.85
N GLU A 131 -16.73 -3.57 2.00
CA GLU A 131 -17.43 -2.62 2.86
C GLU A 131 -17.57 -3.09 4.32
N SER A 132 -16.92 -4.21 4.67
CA SER A 132 -16.99 -4.73 6.05
C SER A 132 -16.04 -3.96 6.97
N MET A 133 -16.28 -4.04 8.28
CA MET A 133 -15.40 -3.43 9.30
C MET A 133 -14.00 -4.06 9.34
N THR A 134 -13.78 -5.18 8.64
CA THR A 134 -12.49 -5.87 8.51
C THR A 134 -11.74 -5.50 7.23
N SER A 135 -12.31 -4.64 6.38
CA SER A 135 -11.63 -4.19 5.17
C SER A 135 -10.45 -3.27 5.46
N ALA A 136 -9.62 -3.06 4.43
CA ALA A 136 -8.48 -2.15 4.52
C ALA A 136 -8.89 -0.75 5.01
N ARG A 137 -8.13 -0.20 5.94
CA ARG A 137 -8.38 1.14 6.47
C ARG A 137 -7.09 1.92 6.67
N LEU A 138 -7.20 3.22 6.54
CA LEU A 138 -6.13 4.15 6.87
C LEU A 138 -6.53 4.92 8.13
N GLU A 139 -5.71 4.78 9.18
CA GLU A 139 -5.88 5.53 10.43
C GLU A 139 -4.84 6.63 10.49
N ILE A 140 -5.28 7.88 10.60
CA ILE A 140 -4.42 9.05 10.67
C ILE A 140 -4.72 9.83 11.95
N ILE A 141 -3.67 10.14 12.70
CA ILE A 141 -3.72 11.08 13.83
C ILE A 141 -2.95 12.32 13.41
N TYR A 142 -3.61 13.45 13.39
CA TYR A 142 -3.02 14.71 12.93
C TYR A 142 -3.44 15.89 13.79
N VAL A 143 -2.68 16.97 13.67
CA VAL A 143 -2.98 18.26 14.30
C VAL A 143 -3.10 19.29 13.19
N THR A 144 -4.18 20.05 13.21
CA THR A 144 -4.37 21.18 12.30
C THR A 144 -3.74 22.46 12.87
N ASN A 145 -3.30 23.31 11.99
CA ASN A 145 -2.83 24.65 12.36
C ASN A 145 -4.00 25.61 12.59
#